data_1ecdca5101962bdb2684d577df09c5f5
#
_entry.id   1ecdca5101962bdb2684d577df09c5f5
#
_cell.length_a   1.000
_cell.length_b   1.000
_cell.length_c   1.000
_cell.angle_alpha   90.00
_cell.angle_beta   90.00
_cell.angle_gamma   90.00
#
_symmetry.space_group_name_H-M   'P 1'
#
loop_
_entity.id
_entity.type
_entity.pdbx_description
1 polymer ?
#
loop_
_entity_poly.entity_id
_entity_poly.type
_entity_poly.pdbx_seq_one_letter_code
_entity_poly.pdbx_strand_id
1 'polypeptide(L)'
;MAANEQKFLAHIKDREGTEFGFFNGKKQHISYEDKIKPQGYLTGGYGHLLSKNEIKDYPAGTAIPTDVVNKWLIADTRKAIAAARQQGSEMKDTPTESFIYALASVNFQLGTEWRTKNADGSPGGFKGAWAALKSGDYDNTIANINLNNPGVNENLTGWKIQTKNRVADFELAIREFKGAVNGIKYVEESSFSLNQLEKNAKKGYGKLKSMVKEYSPYGK
;
A
#
# COMPACT_ATOMS: atom_id res chain seq x y z
N MET A 1 -15.80 0.72 -14.18
CA MET A 1 -14.45 1.02 -13.61
C MET A 1 -13.51 1.35 -14.75
N ALA A 2 -12.75 2.46 -14.64
CA ALA A 2 -11.77 2.81 -15.67
C ALA A 2 -10.63 1.78 -15.75
N ALA A 3 -10.03 1.59 -16.93
CA ALA A 3 -8.98 0.58 -17.12
C ALA A 3 -7.78 0.75 -16.16
N ASN A 4 -7.38 1.99 -15.88
CA ASN A 4 -6.31 2.30 -14.93
C ASN A 4 -6.68 1.99 -13.49
N GLU A 5 -7.95 2.17 -13.09
CA GLU A 5 -8.44 1.79 -11.76
C GLU A 5 -8.41 0.26 -11.58
N GLN A 6 -8.74 -0.52 -12.62
CA GLN A 6 -8.64 -1.99 -12.57
C GLN A 6 -7.20 -2.47 -12.42
N LYS A 7 -6.26 -1.87 -13.15
CA LYS A 7 -4.83 -2.19 -13.05
C LYS A 7 -4.30 -1.84 -11.65
N PHE A 8 -4.71 -0.72 -11.10
CA PHE A 8 -4.32 -0.31 -9.76
C PHE A 8 -4.90 -1.25 -8.69
N LEU A 9 -6.16 -1.68 -8.82
CA LEU A 9 -6.75 -2.70 -7.94
C LEU A 9 -5.97 -4.02 -7.98
N ALA A 10 -5.56 -4.47 -9.16
CA ALA A 10 -4.75 -5.66 -9.31
C ALA A 10 -3.39 -5.49 -8.61
N HIS A 11 -2.75 -4.31 -8.78
CA HIS A 11 -1.51 -3.98 -8.09
C HIS A 11 -1.66 -4.02 -6.56
N ILE A 12 -2.73 -3.44 -6.00
CA ILE A 12 -2.98 -3.49 -4.56
C ILE A 12 -3.16 -4.94 -4.09
N LYS A 13 -3.93 -5.76 -4.81
CA LYS A 13 -4.10 -7.18 -4.48
C LYS A 13 -2.77 -7.95 -4.43
N ASP A 14 -1.86 -7.66 -5.36
CA ASP A 14 -0.56 -8.32 -5.43
C ASP A 14 0.39 -7.85 -4.30
N ARG A 15 0.23 -6.61 -3.83
CA ARG A 15 1.06 -6.01 -2.79
C ARG A 15 0.56 -6.31 -1.38
N GLU A 16 -0.76 -6.40 -1.22
CA GLU A 16 -1.36 -6.71 0.08
C GLU A 16 -1.45 -8.21 0.29
N GLY A 17 -0.91 -8.64 1.41
CA GLY A 17 -1.20 -9.96 1.93
C GLY A 17 -2.63 -10.02 2.42
N THR A 18 -3.17 -11.24 2.50
CA THR A 18 -4.46 -11.48 3.15
C THR A 18 -4.36 -12.75 3.96
N GLU A 19 -4.98 -12.75 5.14
CA GLU A 19 -5.08 -13.97 5.94
C GLU A 19 -6.26 -14.83 5.49
N PHE A 20 -6.00 -16.15 5.47
CA PHE A 20 -7.00 -17.14 5.11
C PHE A 20 -7.14 -18.18 6.21
N GLY A 21 -8.37 -18.55 6.50
CA GLY A 21 -8.70 -19.74 7.27
C GLY A 21 -9.33 -20.83 6.40
N PHE A 22 -9.45 -22.03 6.95
CA PHE A 22 -10.14 -23.12 6.30
C PHE A 22 -11.50 -23.34 6.97
N PHE A 23 -12.58 -23.17 6.19
CA PHE A 23 -13.95 -23.34 6.63
C PHE A 23 -14.64 -24.35 5.69
N ASN A 24 -15.17 -25.42 6.25
CA ASN A 24 -15.81 -26.49 5.46
C ASN A 24 -14.93 -26.99 4.31
N GLY A 25 -13.61 -27.17 4.57
CA GLY A 25 -12.63 -27.61 3.59
C GLY A 25 -12.25 -26.58 2.50
N LYS A 26 -12.76 -25.34 2.58
CA LYS A 26 -12.46 -24.27 1.62
C LYS A 26 -11.63 -23.18 2.27
N LYS A 27 -10.62 -22.70 1.52
CA LYS A 27 -9.83 -21.53 1.89
C LYS A 27 -10.66 -20.26 1.72
N GLN A 28 -10.83 -19.51 2.81
CA GLN A 28 -11.61 -18.25 2.82
C GLN A 28 -10.84 -17.14 3.52
N HIS A 29 -11.12 -15.89 3.18
CA HIS A 29 -10.62 -14.75 3.95
C HIS A 29 -11.15 -14.81 5.37
N ILE A 30 -10.32 -14.34 6.32
CA ILE A 30 -10.71 -14.22 7.73
C ILE A 30 -10.46 -12.81 8.24
N SER A 31 -11.19 -12.45 9.30
CA SER A 31 -10.87 -11.31 10.15
C SER A 31 -9.80 -11.70 11.16
N TYR A 32 -8.86 -10.81 11.42
CA TYR A 32 -7.76 -11.05 12.37
C TYR A 32 -7.41 -9.77 13.14
N GLU A 33 -6.82 -9.95 14.32
CA GLU A 33 -6.29 -8.81 15.09
C GLU A 33 -5.06 -8.22 14.40
N ASP A 34 -5.08 -6.91 14.18
CA ASP A 34 -3.94 -6.20 13.66
C ASP A 34 -2.90 -5.99 14.77
N LYS A 35 -1.73 -6.62 14.62
CA LYS A 35 -0.64 -6.55 15.62
C LYS A 35 0.00 -5.16 15.73
N ILE A 36 -0.27 -4.28 14.77
CA ILE A 36 0.30 -2.92 14.71
C ILE A 36 -0.64 -1.91 15.38
N LYS A 37 -1.94 -2.20 15.40
CA LYS A 37 -2.97 -1.30 15.93
C LYS A 37 -3.28 -1.60 17.40
N PRO A 38 -3.86 -0.64 18.13
CA PRO A 38 -4.31 -0.88 19.49
C PRO A 38 -5.21 -2.11 19.59
N GLN A 39 -5.18 -2.77 20.75
CA GLN A 39 -6.00 -3.96 21.03
C GLN A 39 -7.48 -3.73 20.70
N GLY A 40 -8.12 -4.69 20.05
CA GLY A 40 -9.53 -4.62 19.64
C GLY A 40 -9.78 -4.11 18.23
N TYR A 41 -8.74 -3.76 17.47
CA TYR A 41 -8.88 -3.45 16.04
C TYR A 41 -8.74 -4.73 15.23
N LEU A 42 -9.75 -5.00 14.40
CA LEU A 42 -9.74 -6.13 13.48
C LEU A 42 -9.50 -5.65 12.05
N THR A 43 -8.73 -6.44 11.33
CA THR A 43 -8.45 -6.24 9.91
C THR A 43 -8.94 -7.46 9.14
N GLY A 44 -9.37 -7.28 7.89
CA GLY A 44 -9.81 -8.36 7.03
C GLY A 44 -9.50 -8.11 5.55
N GLY A 45 -9.55 -9.16 4.75
CA GLY A 45 -9.28 -9.07 3.32
C GLY A 45 -7.89 -8.50 3.03
N TYR A 46 -7.81 -7.49 2.21
CA TYR A 46 -6.58 -6.82 1.78
C TYR A 46 -6.24 -5.61 2.66
N GLY A 47 -6.24 -5.79 3.98
CA GLY A 47 -5.87 -4.73 4.93
C GLY A 47 -7.03 -3.80 5.33
N HIS A 48 -8.28 -4.15 5.03
CA HIS A 48 -9.45 -3.37 5.44
C HIS A 48 -9.59 -3.36 6.97
N LEU A 49 -9.62 -2.17 7.58
CA LEU A 49 -9.88 -2.00 9.00
C LEU A 49 -11.38 -2.06 9.26
N LEU A 50 -11.82 -3.06 10.00
CA LEU A 50 -13.23 -3.28 10.26
C LEU A 50 -13.82 -2.17 11.15
N SER A 51 -14.94 -1.62 10.72
CA SER A 51 -15.77 -0.73 11.54
C SER A 51 -16.44 -1.50 12.70
N LYS A 52 -16.99 -0.77 13.68
CA LYS A 52 -17.71 -1.38 14.81
C LYS A 52 -18.88 -2.29 14.38
N ASN A 53 -19.52 -1.99 13.25
CA ASN A 53 -20.62 -2.83 12.75
C ASN A 53 -20.07 -4.07 12.04
N GLU A 54 -19.03 -3.92 11.24
CA GLU A 54 -18.39 -5.04 10.56
C GLU A 54 -17.75 -6.03 11.53
N ILE A 55 -17.23 -5.55 12.68
CA ILE A 55 -16.72 -6.43 13.76
C ILE A 55 -17.83 -7.33 14.34
N LYS A 56 -19.09 -6.83 14.40
CA LYS A 56 -20.22 -7.67 14.86
C LYS A 56 -20.54 -8.77 13.85
N ASP A 57 -20.44 -8.45 12.55
CA ASP A 57 -20.71 -9.42 11.49
C ASP A 57 -19.53 -10.37 11.27
N TYR A 58 -18.30 -9.89 11.48
CA TYR A 58 -17.05 -10.62 11.25
C TYR A 58 -16.11 -10.50 12.46
N PRO A 59 -16.45 -11.10 13.62
CA PRO A 59 -15.53 -11.15 14.76
C PRO A 59 -14.25 -11.91 14.43
N ALA A 60 -13.19 -11.75 15.22
CA ALA A 60 -11.88 -12.35 14.97
C ALA A 60 -11.95 -13.84 14.63
N GLY A 61 -11.25 -14.25 13.57
CA GLY A 61 -11.24 -15.62 13.08
C GLY A 61 -12.47 -16.03 12.25
N THR A 62 -13.41 -15.11 12.00
CA THR A 62 -14.62 -15.39 11.21
C THR A 62 -14.32 -15.31 9.72
N ALA A 63 -14.93 -16.24 8.96
CA ALA A 63 -14.86 -16.22 7.51
C ALA A 63 -15.54 -14.99 6.92
N ILE A 64 -14.89 -14.35 5.96
CA ILE A 64 -15.42 -13.18 5.24
C ILE A 64 -15.67 -13.61 3.78
N PRO A 65 -16.89 -13.40 3.27
CA PRO A 65 -17.20 -13.70 1.87
C PRO A 65 -16.31 -12.89 0.90
N THR A 66 -15.85 -13.53 -0.16
CA THR A 66 -14.94 -12.91 -1.14
C THR A 66 -15.55 -11.66 -1.80
N ASP A 67 -16.85 -11.63 -2.02
CA ASP A 67 -17.54 -10.46 -2.58
C ASP A 67 -17.53 -9.27 -1.61
N VAL A 68 -17.63 -9.51 -0.29
CA VAL A 68 -17.49 -8.49 0.75
C VAL A 68 -16.05 -7.93 0.74
N VAL A 69 -15.04 -8.81 0.75
CA VAL A 69 -13.64 -8.41 0.66
C VAL A 69 -13.35 -7.57 -0.60
N ASN A 70 -13.91 -7.96 -1.75
CA ASN A 70 -13.76 -7.20 -2.98
C ASN A 70 -14.45 -5.82 -2.92
N LYS A 71 -15.61 -5.72 -2.27
CA LYS A 71 -16.29 -4.42 -2.04
C LYS A 71 -15.43 -3.50 -1.17
N TRP A 72 -14.87 -4.01 -0.07
CA TRP A 72 -13.96 -3.24 0.78
C TRP A 72 -12.73 -2.77 0.02
N LEU A 73 -12.07 -3.67 -0.70
CA LEU A 73 -10.89 -3.31 -1.50
C LEU A 73 -11.18 -2.19 -2.49
N ILE A 74 -12.32 -2.25 -3.21
CA ILE A 74 -12.72 -1.21 -4.16
C ILE A 74 -12.95 0.13 -3.42
N ALA A 75 -13.64 0.10 -2.29
CA ALA A 75 -13.92 1.29 -1.50
C ALA A 75 -12.64 1.94 -0.96
N ASP A 76 -11.76 1.16 -0.36
CA ASP A 76 -10.49 1.63 0.22
C ASP A 76 -9.54 2.15 -0.88
N THR A 77 -9.48 1.47 -2.01
CA THR A 77 -8.69 1.91 -3.18
C THR A 77 -9.19 3.25 -3.71
N ARG A 78 -10.51 3.43 -3.85
CA ARG A 78 -11.09 4.71 -4.29
C ARG A 78 -10.84 5.83 -3.29
N LYS A 79 -10.94 5.55 -1.99
CA LYS A 79 -10.58 6.51 -0.94
C LYS A 79 -9.12 6.93 -1.04
N ALA A 80 -8.21 5.98 -1.25
CA ALA A 80 -6.78 6.26 -1.42
C ALA A 80 -6.50 7.11 -2.68
N ILE A 81 -7.16 6.83 -3.80
CA ILE A 81 -7.05 7.62 -5.05
C ILE A 81 -7.62 9.04 -4.85
N ALA A 82 -8.78 9.18 -4.22
CA ALA A 82 -9.36 10.49 -3.96
C ALA A 82 -8.45 11.35 -3.08
N ALA A 83 -7.87 10.77 -2.02
CA ALA A 83 -6.89 11.45 -1.17
C ALA A 83 -5.62 11.83 -1.96
N ALA A 84 -5.13 10.95 -2.83
CA ALA A 84 -3.96 11.23 -3.67
C ALA A 84 -4.23 12.40 -4.65
N ARG A 85 -5.42 12.49 -5.23
CA ARG A 85 -5.82 13.60 -6.09
C ARG A 85 -5.89 14.91 -5.33
N GLN A 86 -6.47 14.90 -4.12
CA GLN A 86 -6.47 16.06 -3.23
C GLN A 86 -5.05 16.48 -2.86
N GLN A 87 -4.20 15.53 -2.47
CA GLN A 87 -2.79 15.78 -2.17
C GLN A 87 -2.05 16.34 -3.39
N GLY A 88 -2.29 15.79 -4.58
CA GLY A 88 -1.72 16.27 -5.83
C GLY A 88 -2.10 17.73 -6.15
N SER A 89 -3.31 18.16 -5.80
CA SER A 89 -3.73 19.56 -6.00
C SER A 89 -3.02 20.56 -5.06
N GLU A 90 -2.38 20.08 -3.99
CA GLU A 90 -1.58 20.91 -3.09
C GLU A 90 -0.11 21.05 -3.56
N MET A 91 0.31 20.31 -4.57
CA MET A 91 1.68 20.31 -5.08
C MET A 91 1.92 21.54 -5.99
N LYS A 92 3.17 22.01 -6.00
CA LYS A 92 3.62 23.09 -6.89
C LYS A 92 3.44 22.73 -8.35
N ASP A 93 3.83 21.52 -8.72
CA ASP A 93 3.76 21.03 -10.10
C ASP A 93 2.58 20.06 -10.23
N THR A 94 1.84 20.13 -11.34
CA THR A 94 0.68 19.29 -11.60
C THR A 94 1.11 17.83 -11.78
N PRO A 95 0.71 16.92 -10.91
CA PRO A 95 1.13 15.52 -10.99
C PRO A 95 0.51 14.79 -12.19
N THR A 96 1.26 13.86 -12.75
CA THR A 96 0.76 12.92 -13.75
C THR A 96 -0.20 11.89 -13.12
N GLU A 97 -1.03 11.28 -13.94
CA GLU A 97 -1.94 10.22 -13.46
C GLU A 97 -1.16 9.03 -12.84
N SER A 98 -0.01 8.67 -13.42
CA SER A 98 0.88 7.64 -12.85
C SER A 98 1.37 8.00 -11.46
N PHE A 99 1.74 9.26 -11.25
CA PHE A 99 2.16 9.76 -9.94
C PHE A 99 1.01 9.72 -8.92
N ILE A 100 -0.22 10.08 -9.34
CA ILE A 100 -1.41 9.99 -8.49
C ILE A 100 -1.63 8.54 -8.02
N TYR A 101 -1.49 7.54 -8.88
CA TYR A 101 -1.63 6.13 -8.46
C TYR A 101 -0.49 5.67 -7.53
N ALA A 102 0.73 6.13 -7.75
CA ALA A 102 1.83 5.85 -6.82
C ALA A 102 1.57 6.46 -5.42
N LEU A 103 1.09 7.70 -5.38
CA LEU A 103 0.70 8.37 -4.14
C LEU A 103 -0.51 7.68 -3.48
N ALA A 104 -1.47 7.20 -4.26
CA ALA A 104 -2.58 6.39 -3.77
C ALA A 104 -2.11 5.06 -3.16
N SER A 105 -1.07 4.44 -3.71
CA SER A 105 -0.46 3.24 -3.13
C SER A 105 0.14 3.52 -1.73
N VAL A 106 0.78 4.67 -1.55
CA VAL A 106 1.26 5.13 -0.24
C VAL A 106 0.09 5.38 0.71
N ASN A 107 -0.97 6.06 0.25
CA ASN A 107 -2.17 6.30 1.04
C ASN A 107 -2.87 5.00 1.48
N PHE A 108 -2.88 3.99 0.63
CA PHE A 108 -3.47 2.69 0.95
C PHE A 108 -2.69 2.00 2.07
N GLN A 109 -1.35 2.02 2.01
CA GLN A 109 -0.47 1.36 2.98
C GLN A 109 -0.38 2.09 4.32
N LEU A 110 -0.17 3.41 4.28
CA LEU A 110 0.14 4.22 5.46
C LEU A 110 -1.08 4.96 6.02
N GLY A 111 -2.22 4.89 5.32
CA GLY A 111 -3.40 5.72 5.59
C GLY A 111 -3.28 7.11 4.95
N THR A 112 -4.41 7.76 4.72
CA THR A 112 -4.46 9.07 4.04
C THR A 112 -3.84 10.22 4.84
N GLU A 113 -3.63 9.99 6.13
CA GLU A 113 -3.04 10.95 7.09
C GLU A 113 -1.53 10.76 7.29
N TRP A 114 -0.86 9.92 6.50
CA TRP A 114 0.58 9.62 6.62
C TRP A 114 1.48 10.87 6.69
N ARG A 115 0.97 12.00 6.21
CA ARG A 115 1.65 13.31 6.22
C ARG A 115 1.76 13.93 7.62
N THR A 116 0.86 13.58 8.53
CA THR A 116 0.69 14.22 9.85
C THR A 116 0.57 13.24 10.99
N LYS A 117 0.31 11.96 10.68
CA LYS A 117 0.11 10.91 11.68
C LYS A 117 0.97 9.70 11.37
N ASN A 118 1.41 9.02 12.40
CA ASN A 118 2.01 7.68 12.32
C ASN A 118 0.94 6.62 12.02
N ALA A 119 1.34 5.40 11.71
CA ALA A 119 0.43 4.30 11.41
C ALA A 119 -0.51 3.95 12.58
N ASP A 120 -0.10 4.22 13.83
CA ASP A 120 -0.90 4.04 15.04
C ASP A 120 -1.87 5.21 15.32
N GLY A 121 -1.91 6.23 14.45
CA GLY A 121 -2.74 7.41 14.58
C GLY A 121 -2.16 8.51 15.48
N SER A 122 -1.01 8.31 16.13
CA SER A 122 -0.35 9.32 16.93
C SER A 122 0.18 10.48 16.07
N PRO A 123 0.35 11.71 16.62
CA PRO A 123 0.96 12.81 15.91
C PRO A 123 2.38 12.48 15.43
N GLY A 124 2.71 12.78 14.19
CA GLY A 124 4.03 12.47 13.62
C GLY A 124 3.98 12.47 12.10
N GLY A 125 4.13 11.30 11.51
CA GLY A 125 4.11 11.09 10.06
C GLY A 125 5.32 11.69 9.35
N PHE A 126 5.25 11.68 8.03
CA PHE A 126 6.33 12.13 7.15
C PHE A 126 6.18 13.61 6.76
N LYS A 127 6.08 14.50 7.75
CA LYS A 127 5.88 15.94 7.54
C LYS A 127 6.94 16.59 6.65
N GLY A 128 8.20 16.19 6.83
CA GLY A 128 9.32 16.68 6.03
C GLY A 128 9.22 16.27 4.57
N ALA A 129 8.94 15.00 4.33
CA ALA A 129 8.73 14.49 2.97
C ALA A 129 7.53 15.17 2.28
N TRP A 130 6.43 15.37 3.02
CA TRP A 130 5.27 16.07 2.47
C TRP A 130 5.53 17.55 2.16
N ALA A 131 6.23 18.27 3.04
CA ALA A 131 6.59 19.66 2.81
C ALA A 131 7.51 19.82 1.57
N ALA A 132 8.50 18.94 1.44
CA ALA A 132 9.40 18.88 0.29
C ALA A 132 8.64 18.55 -1.00
N LEU A 133 7.75 17.57 -0.97
CA LEU A 133 6.93 17.19 -2.13
C LEU A 133 6.07 18.35 -2.63
N LYS A 134 5.40 19.05 -1.72
CA LYS A 134 4.56 20.21 -2.06
C LYS A 134 5.35 21.35 -2.70
N SER A 135 6.58 21.59 -2.24
CA SER A 135 7.43 22.66 -2.75
C SER A 135 8.15 22.30 -4.06
N GLY A 136 8.05 21.07 -4.54
CA GLY A 136 8.79 20.56 -5.70
C GLY A 136 10.23 20.17 -5.40
N ASP A 137 10.60 20.02 -4.12
CA ASP A 137 11.90 19.53 -3.70
C ASP A 137 11.88 17.99 -3.65
N TYR A 138 11.97 17.38 -4.83
CA TYR A 138 11.81 15.95 -5.01
C TYR A 138 12.93 15.12 -4.39
N ASP A 139 14.16 15.67 -4.33
CA ASP A 139 15.30 14.96 -3.74
C ASP A 139 15.16 14.89 -2.21
N ASN A 140 14.75 15.97 -1.58
CA ASN A 140 14.43 15.96 -0.15
C ASN A 140 13.17 15.13 0.17
N THR A 141 12.21 15.05 -0.73
CA THR A 141 11.07 14.14 -0.56
C THR A 141 11.55 12.70 -0.41
N ILE A 142 12.41 12.24 -1.33
CA ILE A 142 12.98 10.88 -1.31
C ILE A 142 13.81 10.66 -0.05
N ALA A 143 14.67 11.61 0.31
CA ALA A 143 15.53 11.52 1.49
C ALA A 143 14.75 11.44 2.82
N ASN A 144 13.56 12.07 2.88
CA ASN A 144 12.73 12.14 4.09
C ASN A 144 11.62 11.07 4.14
N ILE A 145 11.35 10.36 3.06
CA ILE A 145 10.42 9.22 3.07
C ILE A 145 11.17 7.95 3.53
N ASN A 146 11.78 8.05 4.69
CA ASN A 146 12.56 6.97 5.26
C ASN A 146 11.70 6.12 6.20
N LEU A 147 11.47 4.87 5.82
CA LEU A 147 10.69 3.91 6.61
C LEU A 147 11.46 3.21 7.73
N ASN A 148 12.68 3.63 8.00
CA ASN A 148 13.38 3.22 9.21
C ASN A 148 12.72 3.89 10.44
N ASN A 149 11.47 3.55 10.69
CA ASN A 149 10.80 3.95 11.93
C ASN A 149 11.30 3.02 13.05
N PRO A 150 12.13 3.53 14.00
CA PRO A 150 12.71 2.71 15.07
C PRO A 150 11.68 2.12 16.03
N GLY A 151 10.40 2.54 15.93
CA GLY A 151 9.29 2.00 16.74
C GLY A 151 8.56 0.81 16.14
N VAL A 152 8.87 0.40 14.93
CA VAL A 152 8.22 -0.77 14.33
C VAL A 152 8.94 -2.03 14.78
N ASN A 153 8.20 -2.90 15.49
CA ASN A 153 8.69 -4.18 16.00
C ASN A 153 9.39 -4.99 14.89
N GLU A 154 10.65 -5.35 15.10
CA GLU A 154 11.50 -6.04 14.12
C GLU A 154 10.93 -7.38 13.63
N ASN A 155 9.98 -7.96 14.36
CA ASN A 155 9.32 -9.22 14.02
C ASN A 155 8.23 -9.11 12.94
N LEU A 156 7.93 -7.90 12.43
CA LEU A 156 6.92 -7.68 11.38
C LEU A 156 7.53 -7.69 9.97
N THR A 157 8.20 -8.78 9.62
CA THR A 157 8.95 -8.93 8.36
C THR A 157 8.08 -8.68 7.12
N GLY A 158 6.84 -9.17 7.11
CA GLY A 158 5.91 -9.00 5.98
C GLY A 158 5.55 -7.53 5.73
N TRP A 159 5.18 -6.79 6.77
CA TRP A 159 4.84 -5.39 6.69
C TRP A 159 6.03 -4.52 6.25
N LYS A 160 7.24 -4.78 6.78
CA LYS A 160 8.48 -4.08 6.37
C LYS A 160 8.77 -4.27 4.88
N ILE A 161 8.60 -5.48 4.35
CA ILE A 161 8.82 -5.76 2.93
C ILE A 161 7.78 -5.04 2.06
N GLN A 162 6.50 -5.10 2.41
CA GLN A 162 5.44 -4.43 1.68
C GLN A 162 5.65 -2.91 1.66
N THR A 163 5.93 -2.31 2.81
CA THR A 163 6.15 -0.88 2.93
C THR A 163 7.41 -0.45 2.17
N LYS A 164 8.51 -1.20 2.27
CA LYS A 164 9.73 -0.92 1.50
C LYS A 164 9.50 -0.95 0.00
N ASN A 165 8.73 -1.92 -0.50
CA ASN A 165 8.41 -2.03 -1.92
C ASN A 165 7.56 -0.85 -2.40
N ARG A 166 6.60 -0.39 -1.60
CA ARG A 166 5.75 0.76 -1.95
C ARG A 166 6.49 2.06 -1.94
N VAL A 167 7.43 2.24 -0.99
CA VAL A 167 8.31 3.41 -1.01
C VAL A 167 9.22 3.40 -2.21
N ALA A 168 9.79 2.27 -2.59
CA ALA A 168 10.59 2.17 -3.81
C ALA A 168 9.76 2.49 -5.08
N ASP A 169 8.52 2.03 -5.15
CA ASP A 169 7.60 2.38 -6.23
C ASP A 169 7.31 3.90 -6.25
N PHE A 170 7.14 4.51 -5.07
CA PHE A 170 6.90 5.95 -4.93
C PHE A 170 8.14 6.79 -5.26
N GLU A 171 9.32 6.39 -4.78
CA GLU A 171 10.59 7.03 -5.14
C GLU A 171 10.82 7.02 -6.65
N LEU A 172 10.55 5.89 -7.30
CA LEU A 172 10.65 5.78 -8.74
C LEU A 172 9.68 6.76 -9.44
N ALA A 173 8.43 6.82 -8.99
CA ALA A 173 7.44 7.74 -9.53
C ALA A 173 7.85 9.22 -9.33
N ILE A 174 8.45 9.57 -8.19
CA ILE A 174 9.00 10.92 -7.94
C ILE A 174 10.13 11.24 -8.94
N ARG A 175 11.05 10.31 -9.17
CA ARG A 175 12.16 10.51 -10.11
C ARG A 175 11.66 10.71 -11.54
N GLU A 176 10.69 9.93 -11.97
CA GLU A 176 10.05 10.07 -13.28
C GLU A 176 9.32 11.40 -13.42
N PHE A 177 8.56 11.78 -12.39
CA PHE A 177 7.84 13.04 -12.36
C PHE A 177 8.79 14.25 -12.39
N LYS A 178 9.87 14.22 -11.59
CA LYS A 178 10.94 15.22 -11.63
C LYS A 178 11.54 15.35 -13.03
N GLY A 179 11.80 14.21 -13.69
CA GLY A 179 12.29 14.20 -15.07
C GLY A 179 11.31 14.88 -16.03
N ALA A 180 10.02 14.58 -15.93
CA ALA A 180 8.99 15.17 -16.77
C ALA A 180 8.87 16.68 -16.55
N VAL A 181 8.88 17.15 -15.29
CA VAL A 181 8.84 18.59 -14.93
C VAL A 181 10.06 19.34 -15.48
N ASN A 182 11.25 18.74 -15.44
CA ASN A 182 12.48 19.34 -15.95
C ASN A 182 12.66 19.21 -17.48
N GLY A 183 11.67 18.70 -18.21
CA GLY A 183 11.74 18.51 -19.65
C GLY A 183 12.70 17.41 -20.10
N ILE A 184 13.16 16.58 -19.18
CA ILE A 184 14.01 15.44 -19.49
C ILE A 184 13.09 14.33 -20.04
N LYS A 185 13.14 14.07 -21.35
CA LYS A 185 12.49 12.90 -21.93
C LYS A 185 13.23 11.66 -21.44
N TYR A 186 12.69 10.99 -20.41
CA TYR A 186 13.10 9.61 -20.14
C TYR A 186 12.66 8.74 -21.32
N VAL A 187 13.61 8.00 -21.87
CA VAL A 187 13.35 7.03 -22.93
C VAL A 187 12.34 6.01 -22.40
N GLU A 188 11.37 5.64 -23.19
CA GLU A 188 10.17 4.82 -22.83
C GLU A 188 10.43 3.48 -22.12
N GLU A 189 11.68 3.04 -21.98
CA GLU A 189 12.06 1.79 -21.31
C GLU A 189 12.01 1.87 -19.77
N SER A 190 11.92 3.04 -19.17
CA SER A 190 11.86 3.25 -17.70
C SER A 190 10.57 3.89 -17.20
N SER A 191 9.56 4.03 -18.07
CA SER A 191 8.29 4.62 -17.63
C SER A 191 7.69 3.79 -16.50
N PHE A 192 7.39 4.46 -15.38
CA PHE A 192 6.53 3.94 -14.32
C PHE A 192 5.14 3.71 -14.94
N SER A 193 5.08 2.69 -15.77
CA SER A 193 3.83 2.21 -16.32
C SER A 193 3.21 1.28 -15.28
N LEU A 194 1.89 1.22 -15.25
CA LEU A 194 1.17 0.18 -14.50
C LEU A 194 1.68 -1.23 -14.90
N ASN A 195 2.29 -1.39 -16.07
CA ASN A 195 2.99 -2.58 -16.53
C ASN A 195 4.30 -2.85 -15.78
N GLN A 196 5.02 -1.81 -15.32
CA GLN A 196 6.21 -1.97 -14.47
C GLN A 196 5.82 -2.35 -13.04
N LEU A 197 4.68 -1.83 -12.53
CA LEU A 197 4.08 -2.31 -11.28
C LEU A 197 3.77 -3.82 -11.37
N GLU A 198 3.17 -4.28 -12.48
CA GLU A 198 2.93 -5.71 -12.71
C GLU A 198 4.22 -6.54 -12.79
N LYS A 199 5.25 -6.07 -13.49
CA LYS A 199 6.56 -6.75 -13.59
C LYS A 199 7.25 -6.87 -12.23
N ASN A 200 7.22 -5.80 -11.44
CA ASN A 200 7.84 -5.78 -10.11
C ASN A 200 7.06 -6.65 -9.12
N ALA A 201 5.72 -6.67 -9.20
CA ALA A 201 4.89 -7.58 -8.42
C ALA A 201 5.23 -9.05 -8.72
N LYS A 202 5.32 -9.45 -10.00
CA LYS A 202 5.69 -10.81 -10.41
C LYS A 202 7.10 -11.22 -9.93
N LYS A 203 8.09 -10.32 -9.95
CA LYS A 203 9.44 -10.57 -9.41
C LYS A 203 9.43 -10.73 -7.88
N GLY A 204 8.67 -9.89 -7.17
CA GLY A 204 8.53 -9.97 -5.70
C GLY A 204 7.84 -11.26 -5.28
N TYR A 205 6.79 -11.67 -5.98
CA TYR A 205 6.03 -12.89 -5.70
C TYR A 205 6.84 -14.17 -5.92
N GLY A 206 7.70 -14.21 -6.97
CA GLY A 206 8.62 -15.32 -7.22
C GLY A 206 9.63 -15.51 -6.07
N LYS A 207 10.13 -14.41 -5.52
CA LYS A 207 11.08 -14.41 -4.42
C LYS A 207 10.43 -14.76 -3.06
N LEU A 208 9.19 -14.31 -2.82
CA LEU A 208 8.42 -14.71 -1.63
C LEU A 208 8.03 -16.19 -1.69
N LYS A 209 7.66 -16.71 -2.86
CA LYS A 209 7.28 -18.11 -3.04
C LYS A 209 8.44 -19.07 -2.79
N SER A 210 9.67 -18.67 -3.13
CA SER A 210 10.90 -19.43 -2.79
C SER A 210 11.21 -19.37 -1.30
N MET A 211 11.06 -18.21 -0.64
CA MET A 211 11.31 -18.05 0.80
C MET A 211 10.27 -18.80 1.65
N VAL A 212 8.99 -18.79 1.24
CA VAL A 212 7.93 -19.56 1.95
C VAL A 212 8.12 -21.06 1.82
N LYS A 213 8.73 -21.56 0.72
CA LYS A 213 9.10 -22.98 0.59
C LYS A 213 10.24 -23.40 1.53
N GLU A 214 11.17 -22.49 1.85
CA GLU A 214 12.28 -22.75 2.76
C GLU A 214 11.88 -22.73 4.26
N TYR A 215 10.78 -22.06 4.61
CA TYR A 215 10.30 -21.88 5.99
C TYR A 215 8.96 -22.55 6.28
N SER A 216 8.56 -23.57 5.56
CA SER A 216 7.38 -24.37 5.92
C SER A 216 7.78 -25.39 7.01
N PRO A 217 7.35 -25.21 8.29
CA PRO A 217 7.63 -26.17 9.36
C PRO A 217 6.78 -27.46 9.24
N TYR A 218 6.00 -27.62 8.17
CA TYR A 218 5.15 -28.78 7.88
C TYR A 218 5.59 -29.53 6.61
N GLY A 219 6.90 -29.62 6.40
CA GLY A 219 7.45 -30.51 5.39
C GLY A 219 7.73 -31.88 5.99
N LYS A 220 6.69 -32.74 6.10
CA LYS A 220 6.74 -34.20 5.94
C LYS A 220 5.33 -34.71 5.79
#